data_dca7a4c0b068c8cfd557b43e0a5d917f
#
_entry.id   dca7a4c0b068c8cfd557b43e0a5d917f
#
_cell.length_a   1.000
_cell.length_b   1.000
_cell.length_c   1.000
_cell.angle_alpha   90.00
_cell.angle_beta   90.00
_cell.angle_gamma   90.00
#
_symmetry.space_group_name_H-M   'P 1'
#
loop_
_entity.id
_entity.type
_entity.pdbx_description
1 polymer ?
#
loop_
_entity_poly.entity_id
_entity_poly.type
_entity_poly.pdbx_seq_one_letter_code
_entity_poly.pdbx_strand_id
1 'polypeptide(L)'
;MLSTMLRNTVLRQKTLSSLALAGAVTAAFTFVQIPPSAAAEPAPQVIQASDVDWTPLNPARGDASPKAGTLWGDRASSGPSGFLVQFKEGFSSPPHIHNVTYRGVVIRGLMHNDDPKAADMWMPAGSFWTQPAGEPHITAAKGRINLAYIEIQEGPYLVHPIDQAFDNGERPVNVDKSNIVWLDASDLTWVDQSGAATTAERPKVAFLWGTRQDGHLNGSLIKLPTGFTVTLRSHGATFRAVVIQGSTKYQGADVKTLETGSYFGSDGASAHRITCEAAADCIIYARTQGKFDIVSTPSK
;
A
#
# COMPACT_ATOMS: atom_id res chain seq x y z
N MET A 1 -58.15 42.36 -7.35
CA MET A 1 -58.26 43.79 -7.31
C MET A 1 -57.07 44.39 -8.02
N LEU A 2 -57.38 45.07 -9.04
CA LEU A 2 -56.86 46.13 -9.92
C LEU A 2 -55.44 45.86 -10.48
N SER A 3 -55.22 45.52 -11.73
CA SER A 3 -55.50 46.24 -13.01
C SER A 3 -54.96 47.65 -13.07
N THR A 4 -53.90 47.86 -13.92
CA THR A 4 -53.87 49.00 -14.79
C THR A 4 -52.85 48.80 -15.95
N MET A 5 -53.39 48.79 -17.14
CA MET A 5 -52.73 48.93 -18.47
C MET A 5 -52.24 50.39 -18.65
N LEU A 6 -51.29 50.59 -19.56
CA LEU A 6 -51.15 51.68 -20.52
C LEU A 6 -49.92 51.37 -21.43
N ARG A 7 -50.14 51.01 -22.66
CA ARG A 7 -50.38 51.68 -23.98
C ARG A 7 -49.15 52.45 -24.52
N ASN A 8 -48.65 51.88 -25.59
CA ASN A 8 -48.25 52.43 -26.89
C ASN A 8 -47.63 53.85 -27.05
N THR A 9 -46.47 53.90 -27.70
CA THR A 9 -46.34 54.84 -28.84
C THR A 9 -45.29 54.32 -29.84
N VAL A 10 -45.77 54.17 -31.07
CA VAL A 10 -45.00 53.87 -32.30
C VAL A 10 -44.40 55.13 -32.84
N LEU A 11 -43.11 55.17 -33.12
CA LEU A 11 -42.52 56.19 -34.03
C LEU A 11 -41.79 55.46 -35.17
N ARG A 12 -42.37 55.54 -36.35
CA ARG A 12 -41.71 55.26 -37.66
C ARG A 12 -40.75 56.39 -38.01
N GLN A 13 -39.54 56.02 -38.32
CA GLN A 13 -38.72 56.86 -39.23
C GLN A 13 -38.07 56.01 -40.33
N LYS A 14 -38.16 56.57 -41.52
CA LYS A 14 -37.80 55.95 -42.80
C LYS A 14 -36.31 56.14 -43.13
N THR A 15 -35.73 55.13 -43.64
CA THR A 15 -34.79 55.04 -44.78
C THR A 15 -33.67 56.05 -44.97
N LEU A 16 -32.47 55.52 -45.07
CA LEU A 16 -31.56 55.82 -46.19
C LEU A 16 -30.55 54.64 -46.36
N SER A 17 -30.59 54.05 -47.53
CA SER A 17 -29.68 53.00 -47.99
C SER A 17 -28.31 53.59 -48.26
N SER A 18 -27.25 53.01 -47.71
CA SER A 18 -25.90 53.17 -48.20
C SER A 18 -25.25 51.79 -48.21
N LEU A 19 -25.07 51.24 -49.42
CA LEU A 19 -24.28 50.06 -49.71
C LEU A 19 -22.79 50.34 -49.42
N ALA A 20 -22.24 49.78 -48.37
CA ALA A 20 -20.80 49.67 -48.21
C ALA A 20 -20.42 48.20 -48.25
N LEU A 21 -19.75 47.80 -49.32
CA LEU A 21 -19.20 46.47 -49.52
C LEU A 21 -17.93 46.35 -48.67
N ALA A 22 -18.04 45.77 -47.46
CA ALA A 22 -16.89 45.46 -46.61
C ALA A 22 -16.57 43.98 -46.81
N GLY A 23 -15.48 43.66 -47.49
CA GLY A 23 -14.96 42.32 -47.62
C GLY A 23 -14.43 41.85 -46.26
N ALA A 24 -15.14 40.89 -45.65
CA ALA A 24 -14.67 40.18 -44.42
C ALA A 24 -13.64 39.15 -44.83
N VAL A 25 -12.36 39.42 -44.58
CA VAL A 25 -11.30 38.40 -44.59
C VAL A 25 -11.45 37.59 -43.30
N THR A 26 -12.09 36.46 -43.36
CA THR A 26 -12.14 35.48 -42.27
C THR A 26 -10.78 34.75 -42.20
N ALA A 27 -9.88 35.19 -41.34
CA ALA A 27 -8.70 34.42 -41.00
C ALA A 27 -9.16 33.22 -40.11
N ALA A 28 -9.17 32.02 -40.69
CA ALA A 28 -9.40 30.78 -39.96
C ALA A 28 -8.16 30.49 -39.12
N PHE A 29 -8.21 30.82 -37.83
CA PHE A 29 -7.23 30.32 -36.87
C PHE A 29 -7.53 28.85 -36.59
N THR A 30 -6.78 27.95 -37.20
CA THR A 30 -6.73 26.55 -36.81
C THR A 30 -6.01 26.45 -35.45
N PHE A 31 -6.77 26.32 -34.38
CA PHE A 31 -6.22 25.93 -33.08
C PHE A 31 -5.74 24.47 -33.19
N VAL A 32 -4.43 24.30 -33.32
CA VAL A 32 -3.80 22.98 -33.10
C VAL A 32 -3.95 22.70 -31.64
N GLN A 33 -4.91 21.85 -31.26
CA GLN A 33 -5.00 21.29 -29.92
C GLN A 33 -3.79 20.37 -29.71
N ILE A 34 -2.78 20.84 -28.98
CA ILE A 34 -1.72 20.00 -28.49
C ILE A 34 -2.39 19.12 -27.41
N PRO A 35 -2.45 17.78 -27.57
CA PRO A 35 -2.97 16.93 -26.52
C PRO A 35 -2.14 17.16 -25.25
N PRO A 36 -2.78 17.19 -24.07
CA PRO A 36 -2.04 17.30 -22.81
C PRO A 36 -1.02 16.16 -22.77
N SER A 37 0.25 16.52 -22.64
CA SER A 37 1.30 15.54 -22.39
C SER A 37 0.89 14.75 -21.15
N ALA A 38 0.62 13.46 -21.30
CA ALA A 38 0.42 12.59 -20.14
C ALA A 38 1.68 12.72 -19.27
N ALA A 39 1.51 13.22 -18.05
CA ALA A 39 2.61 13.27 -17.09
C ALA A 39 3.15 11.84 -16.98
N ALA A 40 4.46 11.67 -17.14
CA ALA A 40 5.10 10.38 -17.00
C ALA A 40 4.77 9.86 -15.59
N GLU A 41 4.27 8.62 -15.48
CA GLU A 41 4.04 8.01 -14.17
C GLU A 41 5.36 7.97 -13.39
N PRO A 42 5.33 8.26 -12.08
CA PRO A 42 6.52 8.17 -11.25
C PRO A 42 7.18 6.80 -11.38
N ALA A 43 8.49 6.78 -11.52
CA ALA A 43 9.24 5.53 -11.63
C ALA A 43 9.02 4.65 -10.39
N PRO A 44 8.92 3.32 -10.55
CA PRO A 44 8.85 2.40 -9.43
C PRO A 44 10.03 2.55 -8.49
N GLN A 45 9.78 2.50 -7.19
CA GLN A 45 10.80 2.50 -6.15
C GLN A 45 11.13 1.07 -5.75
N VAL A 46 12.41 0.77 -5.58
CA VAL A 46 12.89 -0.55 -5.14
C VAL A 46 13.99 -0.36 -4.11
N ILE A 47 13.81 -0.93 -2.91
CA ILE A 47 14.79 -0.95 -1.83
C ILE A 47 15.13 -2.40 -1.50
N GLN A 48 16.39 -2.78 -1.67
CA GLN A 48 16.86 -4.10 -1.25
C GLN A 48 17.00 -4.13 0.28
N ALA A 49 16.76 -5.27 0.90
CA ALA A 49 16.89 -5.42 2.35
C ALA A 49 18.30 -5.06 2.86
N SER A 50 19.33 -5.27 2.02
CA SER A 50 20.73 -4.88 2.28
C SER A 50 20.95 -3.37 2.32
N ASP A 51 20.10 -2.60 1.63
CA ASP A 51 20.28 -1.15 1.45
C ASP A 51 19.47 -0.36 2.48
N VAL A 52 18.82 -1.05 3.41
CA VAL A 52 18.00 -0.42 4.45
C VAL A 52 18.86 0.26 5.50
N ASP A 53 18.66 1.55 5.69
CA ASP A 53 19.29 2.34 6.75
C ASP A 53 18.60 2.08 8.09
N TRP A 54 19.35 1.54 9.05
CA TRP A 54 18.84 1.16 10.36
C TRP A 54 19.13 2.23 11.41
N THR A 55 18.07 2.73 12.05
CA THR A 55 18.16 3.69 13.17
C THR A 55 17.43 3.14 14.40
N PRO A 56 17.79 3.55 15.64
CA PRO A 56 17.01 3.21 16.82
C PRO A 56 15.57 3.69 16.67
N LEU A 57 14.59 2.82 16.98
CA LEU A 57 13.17 3.20 16.97
C LEU A 57 12.87 4.25 18.06
N ASN A 58 13.52 4.11 19.21
CA ASN A 58 13.53 5.10 20.28
C ASN A 58 14.97 5.40 20.68
N PRO A 59 15.57 6.51 20.22
CA PRO A 59 16.94 6.88 20.52
C PRO A 59 17.25 7.01 22.03
N ALA A 60 16.26 7.38 22.86
CA ALA A 60 16.44 7.53 24.29
C ALA A 60 16.76 6.19 25.01
N ARG A 61 16.45 5.05 24.38
CA ARG A 61 16.75 3.71 24.92
C ARG A 61 18.12 3.17 24.46
N GLY A 62 18.86 3.90 23.65
CA GLY A 62 20.16 3.49 23.12
C GLY A 62 20.11 2.09 22.50
N ASP A 63 21.06 1.22 22.86
CA ASP A 63 21.17 -0.15 22.33
C ASP A 63 20.05 -1.10 22.76
N ALA A 64 19.24 -0.74 23.76
CA ALA A 64 18.04 -1.50 24.15
C ALA A 64 16.85 -1.21 23.24
N SER A 65 16.94 -0.21 22.36
CA SER A 65 15.91 0.08 21.38
C SER A 65 15.87 -0.96 20.26
N PRO A 66 14.69 -1.40 19.79
CA PRO A 66 14.57 -2.00 18.48
C PRO A 66 15.13 -1.05 17.40
N LYS A 67 15.63 -1.61 16.31
CA LYS A 67 16.07 -0.83 15.15
C LYS A 67 14.94 -0.78 14.12
N ALA A 68 14.75 0.39 13.51
CA ALA A 68 13.78 0.58 12.42
C ALA A 68 14.49 1.03 11.14
N GLY A 69 14.02 0.49 10.02
CA GLY A 69 14.51 0.86 8.69
C GLY A 69 13.35 1.22 7.77
N THR A 70 13.32 2.46 7.28
CA THR A 70 12.22 2.97 6.45
C THR A 70 12.29 2.34 5.05
N LEU A 71 11.13 1.86 4.56
CA LEU A 71 10.96 1.36 3.21
C LEU A 71 10.23 2.37 2.30
N TRP A 72 9.23 3.05 2.83
CA TRP A 72 8.49 4.10 2.12
C TRP A 72 7.83 5.05 3.10
N GLY A 73 7.58 6.28 2.66
CA GLY A 73 7.05 7.34 3.53
C GLY A 73 8.04 7.76 4.61
N ASP A 74 7.56 8.47 5.61
CA ASP A 74 8.34 8.89 6.77
C ASP A 74 7.51 8.70 8.05
N ARG A 75 7.97 7.79 8.94
CA ARG A 75 7.28 7.50 10.22
C ARG A 75 7.25 8.66 11.21
N ALA A 76 8.10 9.67 11.00
CA ALA A 76 8.12 10.89 11.84
C ALA A 76 7.19 11.99 11.33
N SER A 77 6.71 11.87 10.09
CA SER A 77 5.80 12.82 9.44
C SER A 77 4.33 12.42 9.60
N SER A 78 3.40 13.31 9.24
CA SER A 78 1.95 13.07 9.36
C SER A 78 1.37 12.09 8.35
N GLY A 79 2.13 11.71 7.33
CA GLY A 79 1.66 10.81 6.25
C GLY A 79 1.78 9.32 6.57
N PRO A 80 1.31 8.47 5.64
CA PRO A 80 1.47 7.04 5.75
C PRO A 80 2.93 6.62 5.55
N SER A 81 3.33 5.54 6.21
CA SER A 81 4.68 4.99 6.04
C SER A 81 4.72 3.48 6.30
N GLY A 82 5.77 2.84 5.76
CA GLY A 82 6.08 1.44 6.01
C GLY A 82 7.57 1.27 6.28
N PHE A 83 7.88 0.45 7.27
CA PHE A 83 9.24 0.26 7.75
C PHE A 83 9.46 -1.14 8.33
N LEU A 84 10.69 -1.58 8.33
CA LEU A 84 11.09 -2.80 9.03
C LEU A 84 11.42 -2.47 10.49
N VAL A 85 11.13 -3.41 11.39
CA VAL A 85 11.59 -3.34 12.78
C VAL A 85 12.33 -4.63 13.14
N GLN A 86 13.55 -4.47 13.63
CA GLN A 86 14.39 -5.54 14.12
C GLN A 86 14.44 -5.53 15.65
N PHE A 87 14.13 -6.70 16.23
CA PHE A 87 14.16 -6.89 17.68
C PHE A 87 15.26 -7.85 18.07
N LYS A 88 15.91 -7.57 19.20
CA LYS A 88 16.87 -8.51 19.81
C LYS A 88 16.12 -9.74 20.34
N GLU A 89 16.83 -10.85 20.45
CA GLU A 89 16.34 -12.04 21.13
C GLU A 89 15.96 -11.71 22.59
N GLY A 90 14.79 -12.19 23.03
CA GLY A 90 14.28 -11.94 24.38
C GLY A 90 13.80 -10.51 24.62
N PHE A 91 13.68 -9.68 23.55
CA PHE A 91 13.11 -8.34 23.70
C PHE A 91 11.68 -8.40 24.23
N SER A 92 11.36 -7.51 25.17
CA SER A 92 10.00 -7.21 25.57
C SER A 92 9.88 -5.73 25.90
N SER A 93 8.87 -5.09 25.34
CA SER A 93 8.57 -3.70 25.69
C SER A 93 7.86 -3.61 27.04
N PRO A 94 7.97 -2.49 27.77
CA PRO A 94 6.96 -2.15 28.77
C PRO A 94 5.58 -2.04 28.13
N PRO A 95 4.49 -2.17 28.90
CA PRO A 95 3.16 -1.82 28.42
C PRO A 95 3.12 -0.37 27.91
N HIS A 96 2.55 -0.16 26.73
CA HIS A 96 2.47 1.14 26.07
C HIS A 96 1.30 1.19 25.10
N ILE A 97 1.06 2.36 24.53
CA ILE A 97 0.12 2.58 23.44
C ILE A 97 0.82 3.30 22.27
N HIS A 98 0.22 3.25 21.10
CA HIS A 98 0.54 4.13 20.01
C HIS A 98 -0.59 5.11 19.73
N ASN A 99 -0.26 6.30 19.24
CA ASN A 99 -1.23 7.33 18.86
C ASN A 99 -1.97 7.00 17.55
N VAL A 100 -1.47 6.07 16.76
CA VAL A 100 -2.01 5.65 15.46
C VAL A 100 -2.16 4.13 15.41
N THR A 101 -3.15 3.65 14.65
CA THR A 101 -3.27 2.23 14.34
C THR A 101 -2.13 1.80 13.42
N TYR A 102 -1.48 0.69 13.77
CA TYR A 102 -0.48 0.08 12.90
C TYR A 102 -0.79 -1.38 12.60
N ARG A 103 -0.21 -1.87 11.53
CA ARG A 103 -0.31 -3.26 11.10
C ARG A 103 1.07 -3.85 10.95
N GLY A 104 1.20 -5.12 11.29
CA GLY A 104 2.48 -5.81 11.22
C GLY A 104 2.38 -7.17 10.56
N VAL A 105 3.47 -7.54 9.89
CA VAL A 105 3.69 -8.88 9.33
C VAL A 105 5.02 -9.40 9.85
N VAL A 106 5.01 -10.58 10.45
CA VAL A 106 6.25 -11.22 10.91
C VAL A 106 7.03 -11.74 9.70
N ILE A 107 8.28 -11.30 9.58
CA ILE A 107 9.19 -11.73 8.51
C ILE A 107 10.12 -12.84 8.99
N ARG A 108 10.68 -12.70 10.21
CA ARG A 108 11.57 -13.70 10.83
C ARG A 108 11.37 -13.76 12.33
N GLY A 109 11.59 -14.92 12.92
CA GLY A 109 11.53 -15.15 14.36
C GLY A 109 10.12 -15.40 14.85
N LEU A 110 9.90 -15.09 16.10
CA LEU A 110 8.64 -15.23 16.82
C LEU A 110 8.29 -13.89 17.49
N MET A 111 7.10 -13.37 17.20
CA MET A 111 6.61 -12.11 17.76
C MET A 111 5.36 -12.37 18.60
N HIS A 112 5.25 -11.62 19.69
CA HIS A 112 4.02 -11.50 20.47
C HIS A 112 3.66 -10.02 20.53
N ASN A 113 2.40 -9.69 20.27
CA ASN A 113 1.89 -8.31 20.31
C ASN A 113 0.44 -8.36 20.79
N ASP A 114 0.22 -8.11 22.06
CA ASP A 114 -1.11 -8.24 22.66
C ASP A 114 -1.22 -7.46 23.98
N ASP A 115 -2.43 -7.47 24.59
CA ASP A 115 -2.67 -6.97 25.94
C ASP A 115 -1.62 -7.53 26.92
N PRO A 116 -1.10 -6.71 27.83
CA PRO A 116 -0.07 -7.14 28.78
C PRO A 116 -0.46 -8.33 29.67
N LYS A 117 -1.76 -8.64 29.77
CA LYS A 117 -2.30 -9.77 30.56
C LYS A 117 -2.74 -10.94 29.68
N ALA A 118 -2.66 -10.81 28.36
CA ALA A 118 -3.00 -11.89 27.44
C ALA A 118 -2.02 -13.05 27.57
N ALA A 119 -2.49 -14.26 27.31
CA ALA A 119 -1.62 -15.42 27.19
C ALA A 119 -0.68 -15.26 25.99
N ASP A 120 0.55 -15.74 26.13
CA ASP A 120 1.56 -15.66 25.08
C ASP A 120 1.10 -16.38 23.81
N MET A 121 0.84 -15.60 22.75
CA MET A 121 0.66 -16.08 21.39
C MET A 121 1.91 -15.74 20.57
N TRP A 122 2.77 -16.73 20.36
CA TRP A 122 4.00 -16.53 19.58
C TRP A 122 3.78 -16.74 18.09
N MET A 123 3.63 -15.65 17.37
CA MET A 123 3.37 -15.59 15.95
C MET A 123 4.65 -15.81 15.13
N PRO A 124 4.76 -16.89 14.33
CA PRO A 124 5.90 -17.13 13.46
C PRO A 124 5.87 -16.29 12.17
N ALA A 125 6.96 -16.37 11.38
CA ALA A 125 7.04 -15.71 10.07
C ALA A 125 5.83 -16.02 9.18
N GLY A 126 5.26 -15.00 8.55
CA GLY A 126 4.02 -15.06 7.76
C GLY A 126 2.75 -14.75 8.56
N SER A 127 2.83 -14.58 9.87
CA SER A 127 1.71 -14.12 10.71
C SER A 127 1.48 -12.62 10.57
N PHE A 128 0.26 -12.20 10.85
CA PHE A 128 -0.21 -10.81 10.73
C PHE A 128 -0.87 -10.32 12.01
N TRP A 129 -0.73 -9.02 12.32
CA TRP A 129 -1.50 -8.38 13.39
C TRP A 129 -1.92 -6.96 13.03
N THR A 130 -2.98 -6.49 13.68
CA THR A 130 -3.38 -5.08 13.75
C THR A 130 -3.37 -4.65 15.21
N GLN A 131 -2.72 -3.53 15.50
CA GLN A 131 -2.72 -2.89 16.81
C GLN A 131 -3.45 -1.56 16.70
N PRO A 132 -4.62 -1.41 17.32
CA PRO A 132 -5.38 -0.17 17.33
C PRO A 132 -4.63 0.97 18.04
N ALA A 133 -4.90 2.19 17.59
CA ALA A 133 -4.49 3.38 18.31
C ALA A 133 -5.09 3.40 19.74
N GLY A 134 -4.29 3.79 20.71
CA GLY A 134 -4.73 3.92 22.11
C GLY A 134 -4.87 2.61 22.89
N GLU A 135 -4.80 1.45 22.23
CA GLU A 135 -4.97 0.15 22.92
C GLU A 135 -3.66 -0.27 23.59
N PRO A 136 -3.67 -0.53 24.93
CA PRO A 136 -2.50 -0.99 25.67
C PRO A 136 -2.01 -2.35 25.18
N HIS A 137 -0.71 -2.47 24.94
CA HIS A 137 -0.09 -3.72 24.55
C HIS A 137 1.37 -3.81 24.96
N ILE A 138 1.94 -5.01 24.85
CA ILE A 138 3.36 -5.27 24.82
C ILE A 138 3.74 -5.83 23.47
N THR A 139 4.98 -5.55 23.03
CA THR A 139 5.60 -6.25 21.90
C THR A 139 6.79 -7.03 22.44
N ALA A 140 6.83 -8.32 22.16
CA ALA A 140 7.93 -9.19 22.56
C ALA A 140 8.44 -10.04 21.40
N ALA A 141 9.71 -10.47 21.48
CA ALA A 141 10.37 -11.24 20.44
C ALA A 141 11.20 -12.37 21.06
N LYS A 142 11.06 -13.60 20.55
CA LYS A 142 11.66 -14.81 21.13
C LYS A 142 12.67 -15.50 20.21
N GLY A 143 12.63 -15.27 18.91
CA GLY A 143 13.60 -15.86 17.98
C GLY A 143 14.98 -15.22 18.10
N ARG A 144 16.03 -15.94 17.66
CA ARG A 144 17.41 -15.40 17.60
C ARG A 144 17.52 -14.18 16.68
N ILE A 145 16.78 -14.17 15.58
CA ILE A 145 16.63 -13.04 14.66
C ILE A 145 15.13 -12.77 14.55
N ASN A 146 14.72 -11.54 14.88
CA ASN A 146 13.33 -11.15 14.83
C ASN A 146 13.19 -9.92 13.96
N LEU A 147 12.39 -10.04 12.90
CA LEU A 147 12.14 -9.01 11.91
C LEU A 147 10.66 -8.96 11.60
N ALA A 148 10.09 -7.78 11.63
CA ALA A 148 8.72 -7.52 11.21
C ALA A 148 8.67 -6.34 10.25
N TYR A 149 7.73 -6.37 9.32
CA TYR A 149 7.26 -5.21 8.58
C TYR A 149 6.14 -4.54 9.35
N ILE A 150 6.20 -3.23 9.49
CA ILE A 150 5.18 -2.39 10.13
C ILE A 150 4.73 -1.32 9.14
N GLU A 151 3.43 -1.03 9.13
CA GLU A 151 2.88 0.11 8.40
C GLU A 151 1.85 0.89 9.19
N ILE A 152 1.77 2.17 8.90
CA ILE A 152 0.76 3.11 9.41
C ILE A 152 0.06 3.81 8.24
N GLN A 153 -1.17 4.26 8.46
CA GLN A 153 -1.92 5.06 7.48
C GLN A 153 -1.74 6.56 7.65
N GLU A 154 -1.39 6.96 8.85
CA GLU A 154 -1.12 8.35 9.24
C GLU A 154 -0.04 8.35 10.31
N GLY A 155 0.74 9.40 10.38
CA GLY A 155 1.81 9.56 11.35
C GLY A 155 1.65 10.84 12.16
N PRO A 156 2.59 11.18 13.00
CA PRO A 156 3.82 10.42 13.29
C PRO A 156 3.56 9.16 14.12
N TYR A 157 4.45 8.17 14.03
CA TYR A 157 4.39 6.93 14.83
C TYR A 157 5.02 7.18 16.20
N LEU A 158 4.19 7.39 17.22
CA LEU A 158 4.62 7.73 18.57
C LEU A 158 4.27 6.61 19.57
N VAL A 159 5.07 6.51 20.61
CA VAL A 159 4.86 5.63 21.77
C VAL A 159 4.47 6.48 22.97
N HIS A 160 3.38 6.13 23.63
CA HIS A 160 2.89 6.81 24.82
C HIS A 160 2.71 5.83 25.98
N PRO A 161 2.77 6.30 27.24
CA PRO A 161 2.48 5.46 28.40
C PRO A 161 0.99 5.07 28.46
N ILE A 162 0.69 3.96 29.16
CA ILE A 162 -0.66 3.39 29.21
C ILE A 162 -1.71 4.25 29.93
N ASP A 163 -1.29 5.21 30.76
CA ASP A 163 -2.21 6.17 31.39
C ASP A 163 -2.84 7.15 30.37
N GLN A 164 -2.34 7.19 29.16
CA GLN A 164 -2.91 7.92 28.02
C GLN A 164 -3.75 7.02 27.08
N ALA A 165 -4.12 5.80 27.53
CA ALA A 165 -4.90 4.87 26.73
C ALA A 165 -6.29 5.45 26.39
N PHE A 166 -6.77 5.12 25.19
CA PHE A 166 -8.10 5.48 24.72
C PHE A 166 -8.64 4.39 23.77
N ASP A 167 -9.96 4.30 23.66
CA ASP A 167 -10.62 3.39 22.70
C ASP A 167 -10.97 4.15 21.42
N ASN A 168 -10.38 3.77 20.30
CA ASN A 168 -10.69 4.33 18.96
C ASN A 168 -11.80 3.55 18.24
N GLY A 169 -12.41 2.55 18.87
CA GLY A 169 -13.46 1.69 18.30
C GLY A 169 -12.94 0.49 17.53
N GLU A 170 -11.65 0.40 17.21
CA GLU A 170 -11.03 -0.79 16.60
C GLU A 170 -10.70 -1.84 17.67
N ARG A 171 -10.41 -3.05 17.24
CA ARG A 171 -9.98 -4.16 18.14
C ARG A 171 -8.70 -4.78 17.61
N PRO A 172 -7.79 -5.22 18.52
CA PRO A 172 -6.60 -5.96 18.14
C PRO A 172 -6.96 -7.23 17.35
N VAL A 173 -6.14 -7.53 16.36
CA VAL A 173 -6.27 -8.76 15.58
C VAL A 173 -4.90 -9.40 15.50
N ASN A 174 -4.80 -10.66 15.94
CA ASN A 174 -3.61 -11.49 15.84
C ASN A 174 -3.95 -12.74 15.05
N VAL A 175 -3.27 -12.95 13.92
CA VAL A 175 -3.50 -14.09 13.02
C VAL A 175 -2.21 -14.87 12.87
N ASP A 176 -2.15 -16.06 13.45
CA ASP A 176 -1.06 -17.00 13.18
C ASP A 176 -1.07 -17.42 11.70
N LYS A 177 0.10 -17.65 11.12
CA LYS A 177 0.23 -18.06 9.73
C LYS A 177 -0.59 -19.30 9.36
N SER A 178 -0.83 -20.19 10.32
CA SER A 178 -1.64 -21.40 10.12
C SER A 178 -3.13 -21.10 9.94
N ASN A 179 -3.58 -19.92 10.38
CA ASN A 179 -4.95 -19.44 10.25
C ASN A 179 -5.16 -18.50 9.03
N ILE A 180 -4.12 -18.27 8.25
CA ILE A 180 -4.23 -17.50 7.01
C ILE A 180 -4.99 -18.32 5.96
N VAL A 181 -6.10 -17.79 5.49
CA VAL A 181 -6.93 -18.42 4.46
C VAL A 181 -6.42 -18.01 3.07
N TRP A 182 -5.92 -18.98 2.33
CA TRP A 182 -5.40 -18.82 0.98
C TRP A 182 -6.44 -19.22 -0.05
N LEU A 183 -6.81 -18.29 -0.93
CA LEU A 183 -7.72 -18.50 -2.05
C LEU A 183 -6.94 -18.43 -3.36
N ASP A 184 -7.36 -19.20 -4.36
CA ASP A 184 -6.78 -19.06 -5.69
C ASP A 184 -7.09 -17.65 -6.24
N ALA A 185 -6.08 -16.98 -6.79
CA ALA A 185 -6.26 -15.62 -7.30
C ALA A 185 -7.36 -15.54 -8.37
N SER A 186 -7.56 -16.62 -9.15
CA SER A 186 -8.62 -16.75 -10.16
C SER A 186 -10.04 -16.74 -9.61
N ASP A 187 -10.21 -17.04 -8.33
CA ASP A 187 -11.53 -17.13 -7.69
C ASP A 187 -11.94 -15.80 -7.02
N LEU A 188 -11.08 -14.78 -7.11
CA LEU A 188 -11.26 -13.51 -6.42
C LEU A 188 -11.77 -12.43 -7.38
N THR A 189 -12.85 -11.77 -7.02
CA THR A 189 -13.46 -10.69 -7.82
C THR A 189 -12.71 -9.35 -7.76
N TRP A 190 -11.78 -9.20 -6.83
CA TRP A 190 -10.96 -7.98 -6.65
C TRP A 190 -9.51 -8.15 -7.13
N VAL A 191 -9.19 -9.31 -7.67
CA VAL A 191 -7.92 -9.57 -8.34
C VAL A 191 -8.22 -9.87 -9.80
N ASP A 192 -7.74 -9.02 -10.69
CA ASP A 192 -7.86 -9.29 -12.11
C ASP A 192 -6.70 -10.19 -12.54
N GLN A 193 -7.05 -11.38 -13.00
CA GLN A 193 -6.10 -12.36 -13.47
C GLN A 193 -6.27 -12.53 -14.98
N SER A 194 -5.27 -12.12 -15.74
CA SER A 194 -5.15 -12.42 -17.16
C SER A 194 -3.93 -13.32 -17.39
N GLY A 195 -4.10 -14.32 -18.24
CA GLY A 195 -3.08 -15.30 -18.55
C GLY A 195 -3.47 -16.69 -18.03
N ALA A 196 -3.52 -17.64 -18.93
CA ALA A 196 -3.81 -19.03 -18.60
C ALA A 196 -2.62 -19.62 -17.82
N ALA A 197 -2.76 -19.76 -16.51
CA ALA A 197 -1.92 -20.69 -15.77
C ALA A 197 -2.31 -22.10 -16.22
N THR A 198 -1.48 -22.71 -17.05
CA THR A 198 -1.67 -24.09 -17.56
C THR A 198 -1.25 -25.14 -16.54
N THR A 199 -0.78 -24.72 -15.36
CA THR A 199 -0.26 -25.58 -14.30
C THR A 199 -1.27 -25.73 -13.16
N ALA A 200 -1.23 -26.83 -12.42
CA ALA A 200 -2.02 -27.07 -11.22
C ALA A 200 -1.66 -26.09 -10.07
N GLU A 201 -0.47 -25.50 -10.12
CA GLU A 201 -0.01 -24.51 -9.17
C GLU A 201 -0.33 -23.09 -9.68
N ARG A 202 -1.00 -22.31 -8.86
CA ARG A 202 -1.47 -20.97 -9.20
C ARG A 202 -1.10 -19.98 -8.09
N PRO A 203 -0.96 -18.69 -8.42
CA PRO A 203 -0.89 -17.66 -7.41
C PRO A 203 -2.10 -17.71 -6.46
N LYS A 204 -1.85 -17.57 -5.16
CA LYS A 204 -2.89 -17.48 -4.14
C LYS A 204 -2.84 -16.14 -3.44
N VAL A 205 -3.99 -15.69 -2.95
CA VAL A 205 -4.12 -14.44 -2.22
C VAL A 205 -4.82 -14.68 -0.90
N ALA A 206 -4.34 -14.05 0.16
CA ALA A 206 -5.01 -13.97 1.44
C ALA A 206 -5.29 -12.52 1.76
N PHE A 207 -6.57 -12.17 1.95
CA PHE A 207 -6.99 -10.84 2.39
C PHE A 207 -6.75 -10.69 3.89
N LEU A 208 -6.13 -9.58 4.29
CA LEU A 208 -5.79 -9.33 5.69
C LEU A 208 -6.63 -8.23 6.33
N TRP A 209 -6.78 -7.09 5.68
CA TRP A 209 -7.43 -5.93 6.26
C TRP A 209 -7.95 -4.95 5.20
N GLY A 210 -8.80 -4.02 5.62
CA GLY A 210 -9.32 -2.94 4.79
C GLY A 210 -10.58 -3.33 4.04
N THR A 211 -10.81 -2.69 2.90
CA THR A 211 -11.94 -2.98 2.03
C THR A 211 -11.50 -3.10 0.58
N ARG A 212 -12.10 -4.02 -0.15
CA ARG A 212 -11.77 -4.35 -1.55
C ARG A 212 -12.48 -3.46 -2.57
N GLN A 213 -13.15 -2.41 -2.10
CA GLN A 213 -13.81 -1.43 -2.96
C GLN A 213 -12.78 -0.49 -3.58
N ASP A 214 -13.03 -0.07 -4.82
CA ASP A 214 -12.16 0.88 -5.52
C ASP A 214 -12.00 2.18 -4.72
N GLY A 215 -10.78 2.70 -4.71
CA GLY A 215 -10.41 3.89 -3.94
C GLY A 215 -10.14 3.66 -2.45
N HIS A 216 -10.43 2.47 -1.91
CA HIS A 216 -10.20 2.14 -0.50
C HIS A 216 -8.94 1.30 -0.31
N LEU A 217 -8.23 1.57 0.79
CA LEU A 217 -7.02 0.83 1.15
C LEU A 217 -7.34 -0.58 1.63
N ASN A 218 -6.49 -1.51 1.23
CA ASN A 218 -6.48 -2.88 1.72
C ASN A 218 -5.08 -3.47 1.72
N GLY A 219 -4.89 -4.51 2.53
CA GLY A 219 -3.68 -5.31 2.59
C GLY A 219 -3.97 -6.77 2.35
N SER A 220 -3.11 -7.41 1.57
CA SER A 220 -3.18 -8.82 1.22
C SER A 220 -1.81 -9.46 1.23
N LEU A 221 -1.76 -10.78 1.45
CA LEU A 221 -0.59 -11.58 1.10
C LEU A 221 -0.81 -12.23 -0.26
N ILE A 222 0.22 -12.21 -1.08
CA ILE A 222 0.27 -12.88 -2.39
C ILE A 222 1.29 -14.01 -2.28
N LYS A 223 0.88 -15.23 -2.56
CA LYS A 223 1.74 -16.42 -2.61
C LYS A 223 1.98 -16.79 -4.06
N LEU A 224 3.25 -16.86 -4.42
CA LEU A 224 3.71 -17.26 -5.75
C LEU A 224 4.46 -18.60 -5.66
N PRO A 225 4.06 -19.62 -6.42
CA PRO A 225 4.82 -20.85 -6.52
C PRO A 225 6.24 -20.60 -7.04
N THR A 226 7.16 -21.49 -6.69
CA THR A 226 8.54 -21.48 -7.19
C THR A 226 8.58 -21.39 -8.72
N GLY A 227 9.42 -20.53 -9.28
CA GLY A 227 9.59 -20.31 -10.72
C GLY A 227 8.50 -19.46 -11.38
N PHE A 228 7.41 -19.13 -10.68
CA PHE A 228 6.36 -18.29 -11.25
C PHE A 228 6.83 -16.86 -11.49
N THR A 229 6.53 -16.40 -12.70
CA THR A 229 6.68 -14.97 -13.08
C THR A 229 5.32 -14.33 -13.20
N VAL A 230 5.13 -13.22 -12.50
CA VAL A 230 3.91 -12.43 -12.55
C VAL A 230 4.22 -10.95 -12.74
N THR A 231 3.25 -10.23 -13.30
CA THR A 231 3.20 -8.77 -13.26
C THR A 231 2.10 -8.36 -12.30
N LEU A 232 2.46 -7.58 -11.28
CA LEU A 232 1.56 -6.98 -10.31
C LEU A 232 1.31 -5.53 -10.70
N ARG A 233 0.06 -5.07 -10.63
CA ARG A 233 -0.32 -3.69 -10.89
C ARG A 233 -1.51 -3.31 -10.03
N SER A 234 -1.46 -2.15 -9.36
CA SER A 234 -2.62 -1.57 -8.69
C SER A 234 -3.50 -0.82 -9.68
N HIS A 235 -4.81 -0.88 -9.51
CA HIS A 235 -5.76 0.01 -10.20
C HIS A 235 -5.93 1.34 -9.48
N GLY A 236 -5.43 1.44 -8.25
CA GLY A 236 -5.47 2.65 -7.43
C GLY A 236 -4.23 3.53 -7.56
N ALA A 237 -4.20 4.58 -6.74
CA ALA A 237 -3.15 5.59 -6.75
C ALA A 237 -1.79 5.11 -6.22
N THR A 238 -1.76 4.00 -5.47
CA THR A 238 -0.52 3.50 -4.87
C THR A 238 -0.45 1.98 -4.86
N PHE A 239 0.77 1.46 -5.00
CA PHE A 239 1.12 0.07 -4.77
C PHE A 239 2.36 0.00 -3.87
N ARG A 240 2.28 -0.75 -2.77
CA ARG A 240 3.40 -0.96 -1.83
C ARG A 240 3.51 -2.45 -1.55
N ALA A 241 4.69 -3.01 -1.74
CA ALA A 241 4.90 -4.44 -1.55
C ALA A 241 6.20 -4.74 -0.82
N VAL A 242 6.19 -5.77 0.02
CA VAL A 242 7.35 -6.24 0.79
C VAL A 242 7.46 -7.74 0.65
N VAL A 243 8.66 -8.22 0.38
CA VAL A 243 8.96 -9.66 0.35
C VAL A 243 8.97 -10.19 1.78
N ILE A 244 7.98 -11.03 2.10
CA ILE A 244 7.83 -11.63 3.44
C ILE A 244 8.56 -12.95 3.56
N GLN A 245 8.54 -13.76 2.50
CA GLN A 245 9.20 -15.06 2.45
C GLN A 245 9.76 -15.31 1.06
N GLY A 246 10.90 -15.97 1.00
CA GLY A 246 11.57 -16.34 -0.25
C GLY A 246 12.44 -15.22 -0.81
N SER A 247 12.81 -15.37 -2.07
CA SER A 247 13.59 -14.42 -2.85
C SER A 247 12.92 -14.24 -4.20
N THR A 248 12.79 -13.00 -4.65
CA THR A 248 12.18 -12.68 -5.93
C THR A 248 13.14 -11.91 -6.82
N LYS A 249 13.11 -12.21 -8.11
CA LYS A 249 13.79 -11.42 -9.12
C LYS A 249 12.84 -10.34 -9.61
N TYR A 250 13.19 -9.09 -9.37
CA TYR A 250 12.47 -7.93 -9.85
C TYR A 250 13.02 -7.48 -11.20
N GLN A 251 12.13 -7.29 -12.18
CA GLN A 251 12.48 -6.86 -13.54
C GLN A 251 12.02 -5.41 -13.74
N GLY A 252 12.91 -4.46 -13.46
CA GLY A 252 12.76 -3.04 -13.71
C GLY A 252 13.73 -2.57 -14.81
N ALA A 253 14.20 -1.31 -14.73
CA ALA A 253 15.29 -0.81 -15.56
C ALA A 253 16.54 -1.67 -15.39
N ASP A 254 16.82 -2.05 -14.13
CA ASP A 254 17.82 -3.04 -13.77
C ASP A 254 17.13 -4.25 -13.14
N VAL A 255 17.72 -5.42 -13.35
CA VAL A 255 17.29 -6.66 -12.68
C VAL A 255 17.88 -6.69 -11.28
N LYS A 256 17.03 -6.85 -10.27
CA LYS A 256 17.41 -6.92 -8.86
C LYS A 256 16.89 -8.19 -8.21
N THR A 257 17.68 -8.81 -7.35
CA THR A 257 17.23 -9.86 -6.46
C THR A 257 16.74 -9.23 -5.17
N LEU A 258 15.47 -9.46 -4.85
CA LEU A 258 14.81 -8.94 -3.67
C LEU A 258 14.66 -10.05 -2.64
N GLU A 259 15.53 -10.01 -1.64
CA GLU A 259 15.49 -10.90 -0.49
C GLU A 259 14.36 -10.50 0.47
N THR A 260 14.05 -11.39 1.40
CA THR A 260 13.11 -11.16 2.49
C THR A 260 13.37 -9.82 3.21
N GLY A 261 12.35 -8.97 3.31
CA GLY A 261 12.43 -7.61 3.83
C GLY A 261 12.66 -6.53 2.76
N SER A 262 12.94 -6.91 1.51
CA SER A 262 13.03 -5.95 0.41
C SER A 262 11.66 -5.39 0.04
N TYR A 263 11.65 -4.17 -0.47
CA TYR A 263 10.47 -3.41 -0.86
C TYR A 263 10.49 -3.08 -2.35
N PHE A 264 9.30 -3.05 -2.95
CA PHE A 264 9.04 -2.41 -4.23
C PHE A 264 7.67 -1.75 -4.24
N GLY A 265 7.52 -0.65 -4.95
CA GLY A 265 6.25 0.06 -5.00
C GLY A 265 6.25 1.20 -5.99
N SER A 266 5.08 1.81 -6.18
CA SER A 266 4.87 2.95 -7.07
C SER A 266 3.72 3.82 -6.58
N ASP A 267 3.74 5.07 -7.03
CA ASP A 267 2.59 5.93 -7.09
C ASP A 267 2.02 5.82 -8.51
N GLY A 268 0.72 5.60 -8.62
CA GLY A 268 0.07 5.31 -9.91
C GLY A 268 0.01 3.82 -10.27
N ALA A 269 -0.29 3.54 -11.54
CA ALA A 269 -0.60 2.21 -12.07
C ALA A 269 0.62 1.48 -12.66
N SER A 270 1.83 1.77 -12.20
CA SER A 270 3.05 1.13 -12.68
C SER A 270 3.01 -0.39 -12.49
N ALA A 271 3.54 -1.11 -13.46
CA ALA A 271 3.61 -2.56 -13.44
C ALA A 271 4.92 -3.04 -12.76
N HIS A 272 4.81 -4.04 -11.91
CA HIS A 272 5.91 -4.66 -11.19
C HIS A 272 6.04 -6.12 -11.62
N ARG A 273 7.04 -6.43 -12.45
CA ARG A 273 7.30 -7.79 -12.90
C ARG A 273 8.29 -8.48 -11.96
N ILE A 274 7.84 -9.60 -11.39
CA ILE A 274 8.62 -10.38 -10.43
C ILE A 274 8.58 -11.86 -10.77
N THR A 275 9.66 -12.57 -10.41
CA THR A 275 9.76 -14.03 -10.49
C THR A 275 10.13 -14.57 -9.12
N CYS A 276 9.42 -15.58 -8.62
CA CYS A 276 9.82 -16.31 -7.41
C CYS A 276 11.01 -17.22 -7.72
N GLU A 277 12.19 -16.93 -7.17
CA GLU A 277 13.43 -17.72 -7.37
C GLU A 277 13.78 -18.62 -6.16
N ALA A 278 12.96 -18.61 -5.12
CA ALA A 278 13.20 -19.44 -3.94
C ALA A 278 12.93 -20.93 -4.21
N ALA A 279 13.52 -21.81 -3.39
CA ALA A 279 13.25 -23.25 -3.43
C ALA A 279 11.85 -23.63 -2.91
N ALA A 280 11.13 -22.67 -2.32
CA ALA A 280 9.75 -22.79 -1.86
C ALA A 280 8.96 -21.56 -2.31
N ASP A 281 7.65 -21.55 -2.07
CA ASP A 281 6.78 -20.44 -2.42
C ASP A 281 7.30 -19.11 -1.88
N CYS A 282 7.21 -18.06 -2.69
CA CYS A 282 7.42 -16.69 -2.24
C CYS A 282 6.12 -16.12 -1.67
N ILE A 283 6.22 -15.39 -0.57
CA ILE A 283 5.10 -14.65 0.01
C ILE A 283 5.45 -13.15 -0.03
N ILE A 284 4.55 -12.37 -0.59
CA ILE A 284 4.67 -10.92 -0.73
C ILE A 284 3.49 -10.27 -0.03
N TYR A 285 3.74 -9.34 0.87
CA TYR A 285 2.71 -8.44 1.35
C TYR A 285 2.48 -7.35 0.31
N ALA A 286 1.22 -7.04 0.01
CA ALA A 286 0.82 -5.97 -0.89
C ALA A 286 -0.23 -5.07 -0.24
N ARG A 287 0.01 -3.76 -0.26
CA ARG A 287 -0.93 -2.70 0.12
C ARG A 287 -1.37 -1.98 -1.14
N THR A 288 -2.67 -1.98 -1.38
CA THR A 288 -3.27 -1.41 -2.60
C THR A 288 -4.47 -0.51 -2.27
N GLN A 289 -4.92 0.23 -3.25
CA GLN A 289 -6.18 0.98 -3.22
C GLN A 289 -7.20 0.33 -4.16
N GLY A 290 -8.08 -0.53 -3.62
CA GLY A 290 -9.04 -1.27 -4.43
C GLY A 290 -8.42 -2.50 -5.08
N LYS A 291 -8.76 -2.74 -6.34
CA LYS A 291 -8.33 -3.89 -7.12
C LYS A 291 -6.86 -3.84 -7.53
N PHE A 292 -6.31 -4.99 -7.83
CA PHE A 292 -4.98 -5.14 -8.43
C PHE A 292 -4.92 -6.35 -9.38
N ASP A 293 -3.98 -6.31 -10.31
CA ASP A 293 -3.75 -7.39 -11.27
C ASP A 293 -2.67 -8.34 -10.77
N ILE A 294 -2.87 -9.63 -11.05
CA ILE A 294 -1.83 -10.65 -11.03
C ILE A 294 -1.80 -11.30 -12.41
N VAL A 295 -0.96 -10.78 -13.29
CA VAL A 295 -0.85 -11.28 -14.67
C VAL A 295 0.28 -12.30 -14.73
N SER A 296 -0.07 -13.58 -14.89
CA SER A 296 0.92 -14.65 -15.05
C SER A 296 1.56 -14.55 -16.44
N THR A 297 2.88 -14.62 -16.48
CA THR A 297 3.62 -14.73 -17.74
C THR A 297 4.15 -16.17 -17.83
N PRO A 298 3.90 -16.89 -18.94
CA PRO A 298 4.48 -18.22 -19.11
C PRO A 298 6.01 -18.15 -18.99
N SER A 299 6.60 -19.05 -18.22
CA SER A 299 8.03 -19.31 -18.30
C SER A 299 8.35 -19.79 -19.71
N LYS A 300 9.32 -19.14 -20.35
CA LYS A 300 9.83 -19.58 -21.66
C LYS A 300 10.61 -20.88 -21.51
#